data_bfbd08221bb150d7148d3ec639df4229
#
_entry.id   bfbd08221bb150d7148d3ec639df4229
#
_cell.length_a   1.000
_cell.length_b   1.000
_cell.length_c   1.000
_cell.angle_alpha   90.00
_cell.angle_beta   90.00
_cell.angle_gamma   90.00
#
_symmetry.space_group_name_H-M   'P 1'
#
loop_
_entity.id
_entity.type
_entity.pdbx_description
1 polymer ?
#
loop_
_entity_poly.entity_id
_entity_poly.type
_entity_poly.pdbx_seq_one_letter_code
_entity_poly.pdbx_strand_id
1 'polypeptide(L)'
;MKKLLALLLLTATAVAFAWEPTKPVTVIVGNTPGAGNEIAFRKLADIVQKQHPKVVFVVQNMPGADSVIANNHIMLQPADGHTINLPSHMSSYVTNDIWEKNIKKYNYDSFSDVLTIGKSPLVLIASPRSAVNNLAEFQAAITSGRPINVAVGGGAHRTAFEYLMDRGKGSRDAVRPIKFNGPMPAVVSVAQYDGKTGTEFGIMPIAVARPLVEGGKVRALGFTGTRRMPQFPNVPMLQDLWPGINVYAAWSIQLPPAAPRDVVEWYQTNFSAAVRSKEYAEWRELNVVFYEESELTPAGLKRNMDELRAAFIPVLSRIDLSKE
;
A
#
# COMPACT_ATOMS: atom_id res chain seq x y z
N MET A 1 -65.73 -32.08 -26.98
CA MET A 1 -65.50 -30.75 -26.32
C MET A 1 -64.29 -30.95 -25.43
N LYS A 2 -63.14 -30.57 -25.93
CA LYS A 2 -61.79 -30.65 -25.25
C LYS A 2 -61.59 -29.37 -24.50
N LYS A 3 -61.53 -29.40 -23.16
CA LYS A 3 -61.16 -28.27 -22.31
C LYS A 3 -59.65 -28.07 -22.38
N LEU A 4 -59.20 -26.98 -23.01
CA LEU A 4 -57.83 -26.49 -22.94
C LEU A 4 -57.61 -25.87 -21.57
N LEU A 5 -56.78 -26.49 -20.74
CA LEU A 5 -56.32 -25.91 -19.47
C LEU A 5 -55.03 -25.15 -19.80
N ALA A 6 -55.10 -23.85 -19.90
CA ALA A 6 -53.95 -22.98 -20.06
C ALA A 6 -53.27 -22.81 -18.69
N LEU A 7 -52.15 -23.47 -18.51
CA LEU A 7 -51.28 -23.31 -17.34
C LEU A 7 -50.46 -22.04 -17.52
N LEU A 8 -50.88 -20.93 -16.88
CA LEU A 8 -50.08 -19.70 -16.81
C LEU A 8 -48.94 -19.96 -15.83
N LEU A 9 -47.74 -20.22 -16.36
CA LEU A 9 -46.49 -20.16 -15.60
C LEU A 9 -46.21 -18.69 -15.32
N LEU A 10 -46.54 -18.21 -14.12
CA LEU A 10 -46.01 -16.98 -13.57
C LEU A 10 -44.50 -17.23 -13.30
N THR A 11 -43.63 -16.83 -14.23
CA THR A 11 -42.22 -16.65 -13.96
C THR A 11 -42.08 -15.44 -13.07
N ALA A 12 -42.06 -15.64 -11.76
CA ALA A 12 -41.63 -14.64 -10.81
C ALA A 12 -40.11 -14.37 -11.10
N THR A 13 -39.83 -13.37 -11.90
CA THR A 13 -38.48 -12.82 -11.96
C THR A 13 -38.20 -12.24 -10.59
N ALA A 14 -37.45 -13.00 -9.78
CA ALA A 14 -36.85 -12.47 -8.58
C ALA A 14 -35.96 -11.28 -9.02
N VAL A 15 -36.41 -10.06 -8.75
CA VAL A 15 -35.55 -8.88 -8.82
C VAL A 15 -34.53 -9.11 -7.72
N ALA A 16 -33.38 -9.66 -8.08
CA ALA A 16 -32.25 -9.70 -7.17
C ALA A 16 -31.89 -8.25 -6.89
N PHE A 17 -32.28 -7.74 -5.73
CA PHE A 17 -31.76 -6.48 -5.24
C PHE A 17 -30.25 -6.66 -5.13
N ALA A 18 -29.49 -5.99 -5.96
CA ALA A 18 -28.06 -5.93 -5.84
C ALA A 18 -27.75 -5.43 -4.41
N TRP A 19 -26.90 -6.15 -3.69
CA TRP A 19 -26.48 -5.75 -2.34
C TRP A 19 -25.89 -4.33 -2.36
N GLU A 20 -26.20 -3.54 -1.35
CA GLU A 20 -25.63 -2.21 -1.11
C GLU A 20 -25.48 -2.00 0.41
N PRO A 21 -24.46 -1.29 0.89
CA PRO A 21 -24.32 -0.98 2.31
C PRO A 21 -25.55 -0.27 2.87
N THR A 22 -26.17 -0.85 3.91
CA THR A 22 -27.37 -0.33 4.58
C THR A 22 -27.08 0.44 5.87
N LYS A 23 -25.82 0.37 6.35
CA LYS A 23 -25.29 1.07 7.53
C LYS A 23 -23.85 1.52 7.24
N PRO A 24 -23.26 2.41 8.05
CA PRO A 24 -21.88 2.86 7.84
C PRO A 24 -20.90 1.69 7.72
N VAL A 25 -20.00 1.79 6.74
CA VAL A 25 -18.94 0.83 6.48
C VAL A 25 -17.70 1.24 7.26
N THR A 26 -17.23 0.37 8.16
CA THR A 26 -15.97 0.55 8.87
C THR A 26 -14.81 0.15 7.95
N VAL A 27 -13.86 1.05 7.79
CA VAL A 27 -12.70 0.87 6.91
C VAL A 27 -11.45 0.75 7.76
N ILE A 28 -10.91 -0.45 7.90
CA ILE A 28 -9.75 -0.72 8.74
C ILE A 28 -8.46 -0.45 7.95
N VAL A 29 -7.58 0.36 8.54
CA VAL A 29 -6.27 0.72 7.99
C VAL A 29 -5.18 0.35 8.99
N GLY A 30 -4.29 -0.56 8.63
CA GLY A 30 -3.22 -1.08 9.50
C GLY A 30 -2.04 -0.13 9.71
N ASN A 31 -2.19 1.16 9.37
CA ASN A 31 -1.16 2.18 9.50
C ASN A 31 -1.68 3.37 10.33
N THR A 32 -0.76 4.22 10.78
CA THR A 32 -1.12 5.53 11.34
C THR A 32 -1.81 6.40 10.30
N PRO A 33 -2.64 7.39 10.72
CA PRO A 33 -3.30 8.31 9.80
C PRO A 33 -2.33 8.97 8.80
N GLY A 34 -2.82 9.20 7.58
CA GLY A 34 -2.03 9.80 6.49
C GLY A 34 -1.17 8.79 5.71
N ALA A 35 -1.41 7.51 5.85
CA ALA A 35 -0.79 6.49 5.00
C ALA A 35 -1.37 6.49 3.58
N GLY A 36 -0.58 6.04 2.59
CA GLY A 36 -0.96 6.10 1.18
C GLY A 36 -2.24 5.35 0.84
N ASN A 37 -2.49 4.18 1.45
CA ASN A 37 -3.74 3.43 1.31
C ASN A 37 -4.96 4.23 1.80
N GLU A 38 -4.83 4.93 2.92
CA GLU A 38 -5.90 5.77 3.46
C GLU A 38 -6.16 6.98 2.56
N ILE A 39 -5.11 7.68 2.14
CA ILE A 39 -5.23 8.88 1.27
C ILE A 39 -5.91 8.51 -0.05
N ALA A 40 -5.48 7.41 -0.71
CA ALA A 40 -6.07 6.93 -1.95
C ALA A 40 -7.53 6.50 -1.76
N PHE A 41 -7.81 5.75 -0.68
CA PHE A 41 -9.16 5.29 -0.38
C PHE A 41 -10.12 6.46 -0.11
N ARG A 42 -9.72 7.46 0.69
CA ARG A 42 -10.59 8.63 0.99
C ARG A 42 -11.00 9.36 -0.29
N LYS A 43 -10.09 9.48 -1.26
CA LYS A 43 -10.42 10.07 -2.57
C LYS A 43 -11.41 9.21 -3.35
N LEU A 44 -11.23 7.90 -3.37
CA LEU A 44 -12.16 6.97 -4.04
C LEU A 44 -13.51 6.92 -3.34
N ALA A 45 -13.52 6.90 -2.00
CA ALA A 45 -14.73 6.92 -1.20
C ALA A 45 -15.58 8.18 -1.47
N ASP A 46 -14.95 9.36 -1.58
CA ASP A 46 -15.61 10.59 -1.98
C ASP A 46 -16.31 10.46 -3.34
N ILE A 47 -15.65 9.85 -4.33
CA ILE A 47 -16.21 9.63 -5.67
C ILE A 47 -17.40 8.65 -5.61
N VAL A 48 -17.26 7.54 -4.88
CA VAL A 48 -18.33 6.54 -4.72
C VAL A 48 -19.54 7.15 -3.99
N GLN A 49 -19.32 7.92 -2.93
CA GLN A 49 -20.39 8.56 -2.16
C GLN A 49 -21.19 9.60 -2.96
N LYS A 50 -20.58 10.25 -3.96
CA LYS A 50 -21.33 11.12 -4.90
C LYS A 50 -22.37 10.36 -5.72
N GLN A 51 -22.10 9.09 -6.04
CA GLN A 51 -23.02 8.21 -6.79
C GLN A 51 -23.98 7.46 -5.85
N HIS A 52 -23.55 7.20 -4.61
CA HIS A 52 -24.26 6.48 -3.55
C HIS A 52 -24.36 7.33 -2.26
N PRO A 53 -25.21 8.40 -2.23
CA PRO A 53 -25.21 9.38 -1.12
C PRO A 53 -25.60 8.81 0.25
N LYS A 54 -26.21 7.62 0.28
CA LYS A 54 -26.59 6.94 1.53
C LYS A 54 -25.44 6.12 2.12
N VAL A 55 -24.40 5.81 1.32
CA VAL A 55 -23.25 5.04 1.76
C VAL A 55 -22.27 5.93 2.51
N VAL A 56 -21.89 5.53 3.71
CA VAL A 56 -20.95 6.26 4.56
C VAL A 56 -19.76 5.36 4.88
N PHE A 57 -18.54 5.84 4.62
CA PHE A 57 -17.30 5.16 4.99
C PHE A 57 -16.67 5.83 6.21
N VAL A 58 -16.38 5.03 7.24
CA VAL A 58 -15.74 5.49 8.50
C VAL A 58 -14.37 4.83 8.60
N VAL A 59 -13.31 5.61 8.40
CA VAL A 59 -11.93 5.10 8.49
C VAL A 59 -11.50 4.98 9.94
N GLN A 60 -11.00 3.80 10.29
CA GLN A 60 -10.42 3.48 11.59
C GLN A 60 -8.98 2.98 11.40
N ASN A 61 -8.02 3.75 11.92
CA ASN A 61 -6.63 3.35 11.93
C ASN A 61 -6.34 2.39 13.09
N MET A 62 -5.69 1.27 12.78
CA MET A 62 -5.33 0.22 13.75
C MET A 62 -3.86 -0.19 13.50
N PRO A 63 -2.89 0.71 13.81
CA PRO A 63 -1.48 0.43 13.55
C PRO A 63 -0.92 -0.62 14.50
N GLY A 64 0.14 -1.30 14.07
CA GLY A 64 0.93 -2.22 14.89
C GLY A 64 1.38 -3.46 14.13
N ALA A 65 2.61 -3.91 14.45
CA ALA A 65 3.23 -5.09 13.87
C ALA A 65 3.10 -5.15 12.34
N ASP A 66 3.43 -4.06 11.66
CA ASP A 66 3.32 -3.90 10.19
C ASP A 66 1.95 -4.33 9.63
N SER A 67 0.87 -3.85 10.25
CA SER A 67 -0.55 -4.14 9.93
C SER A 67 -1.06 -5.52 10.38
N VAL A 68 -0.28 -6.35 11.07
CA VAL A 68 -0.76 -7.66 11.55
C VAL A 68 -1.93 -7.52 12.52
N ILE A 69 -1.92 -6.50 13.41
CA ILE A 69 -3.02 -6.26 14.36
C ILE A 69 -4.33 -6.01 13.60
N ALA A 70 -4.31 -5.13 12.60
CA ALA A 70 -5.47 -4.83 11.77
C ALA A 70 -5.96 -6.06 11.00
N ASN A 71 -5.07 -6.79 10.34
CA ASN A 71 -5.41 -7.97 9.56
C ASN A 71 -5.97 -9.10 10.44
N ASN A 72 -5.41 -9.33 11.65
CA ASN A 72 -5.96 -10.27 12.62
C ASN A 72 -7.37 -9.85 13.08
N HIS A 73 -7.62 -8.54 13.23
CA HIS A 73 -8.94 -8.01 13.58
C HIS A 73 -9.96 -8.29 12.47
N ILE A 74 -9.59 -8.08 11.20
CA ILE A 74 -10.47 -8.36 10.04
C ILE A 74 -10.89 -9.83 9.95
N MET A 75 -10.02 -10.76 10.35
CA MET A 75 -10.35 -12.20 10.37
C MET A 75 -11.53 -12.53 11.28
N LEU A 76 -11.85 -11.67 12.24
CA LEU A 76 -12.91 -11.86 13.23
C LEU A 76 -14.19 -11.07 12.89
N GLN A 77 -14.20 -10.29 11.81
CA GLN A 77 -15.35 -9.48 11.45
C GLN A 77 -16.37 -10.25 10.62
N PRO A 78 -17.67 -9.93 10.74
CA PRO A 78 -18.68 -10.48 9.84
C PRO A 78 -18.38 -10.15 8.38
N ALA A 79 -18.62 -11.10 7.49
CA ALA A 79 -18.45 -10.95 6.05
C ALA A 79 -19.67 -10.27 5.38
N ASP A 80 -20.40 -9.43 6.11
CA ASP A 80 -21.67 -8.81 5.69
C ASP A 80 -21.49 -7.55 4.83
N GLY A 81 -20.24 -7.19 4.52
CA GLY A 81 -19.89 -6.04 3.70
C GLY A 81 -19.81 -4.70 4.44
N HIS A 82 -20.03 -4.64 5.76
CA HIS A 82 -19.95 -3.41 6.52
C HIS A 82 -18.61 -3.21 7.27
N THR A 83 -17.65 -4.11 7.00
CA THR A 83 -16.25 -3.92 7.39
C THR A 83 -15.36 -4.27 6.21
N ILE A 84 -14.45 -3.38 5.84
CA ILE A 84 -13.46 -3.59 4.78
C ILE A 84 -12.04 -3.36 5.30
N ASN A 85 -11.09 -4.03 4.68
CA ASN A 85 -9.67 -3.90 4.95
C ASN A 85 -8.98 -3.12 3.83
N LEU A 86 -8.02 -2.25 4.19
CA LEU A 86 -7.13 -1.58 3.24
C LEU A 86 -5.68 -2.02 3.45
N PRO A 87 -5.31 -3.24 3.07
CA PRO A 87 -3.97 -3.74 3.29
C PRO A 87 -2.94 -3.06 2.38
N SER A 88 -1.69 -3.05 2.86
CA SER A 88 -0.52 -2.79 2.04
C SER A 88 0.02 -4.13 1.55
N HIS A 89 0.15 -4.32 0.25
CA HIS A 89 0.46 -5.63 -0.34
C HIS A 89 1.76 -6.22 0.19
N MET A 90 2.85 -5.46 0.18
CA MET A 90 4.15 -5.95 0.62
C MET A 90 4.14 -6.34 2.10
N SER A 91 3.52 -5.54 2.96
CA SER A 91 3.39 -5.85 4.39
C SER A 91 2.55 -7.10 4.60
N SER A 92 1.31 -7.07 4.12
CA SER A 92 0.30 -8.08 4.46
C SER A 92 0.54 -9.45 3.81
N TYR A 93 1.20 -9.49 2.63
CA TYR A 93 1.31 -10.71 1.83
C TYR A 93 2.73 -11.23 1.64
N VAL A 94 3.75 -10.45 2.02
CA VAL A 94 5.16 -10.84 1.86
C VAL A 94 5.90 -10.75 3.19
N THR A 95 6.11 -9.53 3.71
CA THR A 95 7.02 -9.35 4.85
C THR A 95 6.48 -9.93 6.15
N ASN A 96 5.15 -9.91 6.35
CA ASN A 96 4.54 -10.52 7.53
C ASN A 96 4.63 -12.05 7.56
N ASP A 97 4.73 -12.70 6.40
CA ASP A 97 4.97 -14.15 6.32
C ASP A 97 6.39 -14.54 6.74
N ILE A 98 7.30 -13.59 6.72
CA ILE A 98 8.72 -13.80 7.04
C ILE A 98 9.01 -13.32 8.45
N TRP A 99 8.62 -12.08 8.77
CA TRP A 99 9.10 -11.39 9.97
C TRP A 99 8.08 -11.33 11.11
N GLU A 100 6.78 -11.49 10.81
CA GLU A 100 5.70 -11.43 11.82
C GLU A 100 4.91 -12.76 11.91
N LYS A 101 5.46 -13.85 11.39
CA LYS A 101 4.79 -15.16 11.27
C LYS A 101 4.26 -15.71 12.61
N ASN A 102 4.91 -15.37 13.71
CA ASN A 102 4.56 -15.91 15.04
C ASN A 102 3.30 -15.27 15.65
N ILE A 103 2.93 -14.07 15.21
CA ILE A 103 1.77 -13.32 15.72
C ILE A 103 0.63 -13.21 14.69
N LYS A 104 0.90 -13.54 13.45
CA LYS A 104 -0.03 -13.51 12.35
C LYS A 104 -1.00 -14.68 12.43
N LYS A 105 -2.33 -14.40 12.33
CA LYS A 105 -3.43 -15.39 12.39
C LYS A 105 -4.18 -15.53 11.07
N TYR A 106 -3.58 -15.15 9.96
CA TYR A 106 -4.16 -15.22 8.62
C TYR A 106 -3.10 -15.68 7.61
N ASN A 107 -3.54 -16.15 6.47
CA ASN A 107 -2.72 -16.38 5.29
C ASN A 107 -3.00 -15.28 4.26
N TYR A 108 -2.17 -15.15 3.24
CA TYR A 108 -2.33 -14.13 2.21
C TYR A 108 -3.64 -14.29 1.40
N ASP A 109 -4.23 -15.50 1.38
CA ASP A 109 -5.47 -15.88 0.71
C ASP A 109 -6.67 -15.99 1.65
N SER A 110 -6.54 -15.56 2.91
CA SER A 110 -7.64 -15.69 3.89
C SER A 110 -8.78 -14.71 3.67
N PHE A 111 -8.52 -13.60 2.98
CA PHE A 111 -9.50 -12.54 2.79
C PHE A 111 -10.25 -12.71 1.46
N SER A 112 -11.42 -12.09 1.36
CA SER A 112 -12.13 -11.97 0.10
C SER A 112 -11.59 -10.77 -0.66
N ASP A 113 -10.86 -11.03 -1.74
CA ASP A 113 -10.25 -9.99 -2.58
C ASP A 113 -11.30 -9.19 -3.34
N VAL A 114 -11.06 -7.89 -3.51
CA VAL A 114 -11.90 -7.00 -4.33
C VAL A 114 -11.11 -6.44 -5.51
N LEU A 115 -10.19 -5.51 -5.27
CA LEU A 115 -9.36 -4.87 -6.32
C LEU A 115 -8.17 -4.12 -5.72
N THR A 116 -7.17 -3.85 -6.55
CA THR A 116 -6.10 -2.89 -6.25
C THR A 116 -6.62 -1.46 -6.45
N ILE A 117 -6.44 -0.59 -5.46
CA ILE A 117 -6.88 0.82 -5.54
C ILE A 117 -5.77 1.78 -5.98
N GLY A 118 -4.53 1.35 -5.95
CA GLY A 118 -3.41 2.15 -6.41
C GLY A 118 -2.05 1.62 -5.97
N LYS A 119 -1.04 2.09 -6.68
CA LYS A 119 0.38 1.85 -6.44
C LYS A 119 1.11 3.18 -6.42
N SER A 120 2.13 3.32 -5.59
CA SER A 120 2.98 4.51 -5.55
C SER A 120 4.45 4.10 -5.53
N PRO A 121 5.31 4.72 -6.35
CA PRO A 121 6.74 4.53 -6.23
C PRO A 121 7.21 4.93 -4.85
N LEU A 122 8.26 4.29 -4.37
CA LEU A 122 8.95 4.76 -3.18
C LEU A 122 9.99 5.80 -3.59
N VAL A 123 10.22 6.75 -2.71
CA VAL A 123 11.28 7.74 -2.82
C VAL A 123 12.27 7.55 -1.69
N LEU A 124 13.56 7.48 -2.04
CA LEU A 124 14.64 7.66 -1.08
C LEU A 124 14.77 9.16 -0.82
N ILE A 125 14.61 9.55 0.42
CA ILE A 125 14.73 10.96 0.86
C ILE A 125 15.87 11.14 1.84
N ALA A 126 16.40 12.36 1.86
CA ALA A 126 17.35 12.83 2.85
C ALA A 126 16.81 14.05 3.59
N SER A 127 17.24 14.21 4.84
CA SER A 127 17.03 15.45 5.58
C SER A 127 17.72 16.63 4.87
N PRO A 128 17.15 17.83 4.93
CA PRO A 128 17.82 19.04 4.44
C PRO A 128 19.17 19.31 5.14
N ARG A 129 19.35 18.78 6.36
CA ARG A 129 20.59 18.90 7.14
C ARG A 129 21.62 17.81 6.83
N SER A 130 21.27 16.82 6.00
CA SER A 130 22.24 15.85 5.52
C SER A 130 23.19 16.51 4.51
N ALA A 131 24.47 16.16 4.57
CA ALA A 131 25.46 16.55 3.57
C ALA A 131 25.28 15.81 2.23
N VAL A 132 24.44 14.76 2.20
CA VAL A 132 24.19 13.92 1.02
C VAL A 132 23.13 14.57 0.13
N ASN A 133 23.48 14.87 -1.13
CA ASN A 133 22.63 15.60 -2.06
C ASN A 133 22.16 14.76 -3.27
N ASN A 134 22.79 13.62 -3.52
CA ASN A 134 22.53 12.79 -4.69
C ASN A 134 22.79 11.30 -4.39
N LEU A 135 22.48 10.42 -5.35
CA LEU A 135 22.63 8.98 -5.18
C LEU A 135 24.08 8.52 -5.04
N ALA A 136 25.03 9.17 -5.72
CA ALA A 136 26.44 8.81 -5.61
C ALA A 136 26.99 9.13 -4.20
N GLU A 137 26.61 10.27 -3.65
CA GLU A 137 26.95 10.64 -2.27
C GLU A 137 26.25 9.72 -1.25
N PHE A 138 25.00 9.32 -1.51
CA PHE A 138 24.32 8.33 -0.68
C PHE A 138 25.04 6.97 -0.71
N GLN A 139 25.44 6.49 -1.90
CA GLN A 139 26.25 5.28 -2.06
C GLN A 139 27.53 5.36 -1.23
N ALA A 140 28.27 6.45 -1.34
CA ALA A 140 29.49 6.67 -0.55
C ALA A 140 29.19 6.67 0.96
N ALA A 141 28.09 7.30 1.37
CA ALA A 141 27.70 7.37 2.77
C ALA A 141 27.41 5.98 3.36
N ILE A 142 26.60 5.14 2.70
CA ILE A 142 26.24 3.81 3.21
C ILE A 142 27.40 2.79 3.23
N THR A 143 28.46 3.06 2.47
CA THR A 143 29.69 2.22 2.45
C THR A 143 30.80 2.74 3.34
N SER A 144 30.67 3.96 3.88
CA SER A 144 31.73 4.63 4.66
C SER A 144 31.99 4.01 6.05
N GLY A 145 31.08 3.19 6.57
CA GLY A 145 31.13 2.69 7.95
C GLY A 145 30.65 3.69 9.02
N ARG A 146 30.24 4.91 8.65
CA ARG A 146 29.64 5.83 9.62
C ARG A 146 28.21 5.39 10.01
N PRO A 147 27.79 5.61 11.28
CA PRO A 147 26.42 5.30 11.70
C PRO A 147 25.38 6.09 10.91
N ILE A 148 24.40 5.40 10.33
CA ILE A 148 23.29 5.97 9.56
C ILE A 148 21.99 5.30 10.00
N ASN A 149 20.97 6.12 10.30
CA ASN A 149 19.62 5.67 10.53
C ASN A 149 18.75 6.00 9.30
N VAL A 150 18.02 4.99 8.80
CA VAL A 150 17.10 5.11 7.66
C VAL A 150 15.68 4.80 8.12
N ALA A 151 14.77 5.76 8.01
CA ALA A 151 13.37 5.58 8.38
C ALA A 151 12.66 4.64 7.40
N VAL A 152 11.98 3.62 7.94
CA VAL A 152 11.11 2.72 7.19
C VAL A 152 9.76 2.60 7.90
N GLY A 153 8.66 2.77 7.19
CA GLY A 153 7.31 2.81 7.77
C GLY A 153 6.38 1.71 7.24
N GLY A 154 6.93 0.56 6.82
CA GLY A 154 6.16 -0.58 6.33
C GLY A 154 6.98 -1.52 5.46
N GLY A 155 6.38 -2.67 5.11
CA GLY A 155 7.07 -3.76 4.41
C GLY A 155 7.69 -3.39 3.07
N ALA A 156 7.00 -2.58 2.25
CA ALA A 156 7.57 -2.10 0.98
C ALA A 156 8.82 -1.23 1.19
N HIS A 157 8.80 -0.35 2.20
CA HIS A 157 9.91 0.53 2.54
C HIS A 157 11.10 -0.30 3.04
N ARG A 158 10.84 -1.26 3.92
CA ARG A 158 11.84 -2.18 4.40
C ARG A 158 12.43 -3.03 3.28
N THR A 159 11.61 -3.55 2.38
CA THR A 159 12.07 -4.30 1.20
C THR A 159 12.99 -3.45 0.33
N ALA A 160 12.60 -2.21 0.02
CA ALA A 160 13.45 -1.31 -0.77
C ALA A 160 14.77 -1.00 -0.04
N PHE A 161 14.75 -0.79 1.28
CA PHE A 161 15.95 -0.62 2.08
C PHE A 161 16.89 -1.84 1.96
N GLU A 162 16.35 -3.05 2.08
CA GLU A 162 17.16 -4.28 1.99
C GLU A 162 17.82 -4.44 0.62
N TYR A 163 17.08 -4.12 -0.46
CA TYR A 163 17.64 -4.11 -1.82
C TYR A 163 18.71 -3.04 -2.00
N LEU A 164 18.52 -1.85 -1.43
CA LEU A 164 19.53 -0.78 -1.44
C LEU A 164 20.81 -1.23 -0.72
N MET A 165 20.68 -1.85 0.44
CA MET A 165 21.83 -2.34 1.20
C MET A 165 22.58 -3.46 0.47
N ASP A 166 21.85 -4.39 -0.15
CA ASP A 166 22.43 -5.49 -0.91
C ASP A 166 23.14 -4.99 -2.17
N ARG A 167 22.45 -4.22 -3.02
CA ARG A 167 22.98 -3.74 -4.29
C ARG A 167 24.02 -2.64 -4.13
N GLY A 168 23.83 -1.77 -3.13
CA GLY A 168 24.75 -0.71 -2.77
C GLY A 168 25.93 -1.18 -1.92
N LYS A 169 25.99 -2.46 -1.55
CA LYS A 169 27.03 -3.01 -0.65
C LYS A 169 27.18 -2.19 0.63
N GLY A 170 26.05 -1.74 1.18
CA GLY A 170 26.03 -0.92 2.39
C GLY A 170 26.54 -1.67 3.61
N SER A 171 27.19 -0.96 4.53
CA SER A 171 27.67 -1.50 5.79
C SER A 171 26.52 -1.84 6.72
N ARG A 172 26.20 -3.12 6.88
CA ARG A 172 25.11 -3.59 7.75
C ARG A 172 25.36 -3.32 9.24
N ASP A 173 26.58 -3.15 9.64
CA ASP A 173 26.93 -2.80 11.02
C ASP A 173 26.72 -1.33 11.33
N ALA A 174 26.76 -0.47 10.30
CA ALA A 174 26.67 0.98 10.44
C ALA A 174 25.33 1.56 10.01
N VAL A 175 24.67 0.98 8.99
CA VAL A 175 23.41 1.50 8.43
C VAL A 175 22.23 0.69 8.95
N ARG A 176 21.36 1.33 9.72
CA ARG A 176 20.25 0.67 10.41
C ARG A 176 18.90 1.19 9.94
N PRO A 177 17.93 0.30 9.66
CA PRO A 177 16.54 0.70 9.45
C PRO A 177 15.87 0.98 10.80
N ILE A 178 15.26 2.16 10.91
CA ILE A 178 14.42 2.52 12.06
C ILE A 178 12.96 2.34 11.67
N LYS A 179 12.29 1.38 12.31
CA LYS A 179 10.89 1.02 12.03
C LYS A 179 9.92 2.01 12.66
N PHE A 180 8.99 2.52 11.87
CA PHE A 180 7.87 3.36 12.29
C PHE A 180 6.52 2.66 12.00
N ASN A 181 5.47 3.02 12.75
CA ASN A 181 4.11 2.47 12.56
C ASN A 181 3.37 3.09 11.37
N GLY A 182 4.06 3.41 10.29
CA GLY A 182 3.53 3.97 9.06
C GLY A 182 4.46 4.99 8.42
N PRO A 183 4.18 5.40 7.19
CA PRO A 183 5.05 6.30 6.43
C PRO A 183 5.06 7.74 6.94
N MET A 184 3.96 8.24 7.51
CA MET A 184 3.88 9.63 7.97
C MET A 184 4.86 9.93 9.12
N PRO A 185 4.88 9.17 10.25
CA PRO A 185 5.89 9.39 11.28
C PRO A 185 7.33 9.17 10.78
N ALA A 186 7.53 8.27 9.81
CA ALA A 186 8.84 8.04 9.21
C ALA A 186 9.35 9.28 8.45
N VAL A 187 8.53 9.89 7.59
CA VAL A 187 8.93 11.10 6.84
C VAL A 187 9.13 12.30 7.76
N VAL A 188 8.32 12.43 8.81
CA VAL A 188 8.48 13.50 9.81
C VAL A 188 9.81 13.36 10.55
N SER A 189 10.22 12.13 10.92
CA SER A 189 11.53 11.89 11.54
C SER A 189 12.69 12.36 10.67
N VAL A 190 12.61 12.18 9.34
CA VAL A 190 13.62 12.68 8.40
C VAL A 190 13.59 14.21 8.30
N ALA A 191 12.41 14.81 8.25
CA ALA A 191 12.26 16.25 8.19
C ALA A 191 12.79 16.98 9.45
N GLN A 192 12.69 16.32 10.60
CA GLN A 192 13.10 16.83 11.90
C GLN A 192 14.53 16.47 12.31
N TYR A 193 15.26 15.70 11.48
CA TYR A 193 16.64 15.34 11.77
C TYR A 193 17.52 16.58 12.01
N ASP A 194 18.20 16.63 13.14
CA ASP A 194 18.99 17.77 13.60
C ASP A 194 20.51 17.56 13.55
N GLY A 195 20.94 16.43 12.99
CA GLY A 195 22.33 15.98 12.95
C GLY A 195 22.69 15.00 14.08
N LYS A 196 21.81 14.80 15.08
CA LYS A 196 22.01 13.91 16.23
C LYS A 196 20.80 13.03 16.48
N THR A 197 19.60 13.59 16.44
CA THR A 197 18.33 12.92 16.69
C THR A 197 17.51 12.80 15.42
N GLY A 198 16.60 11.84 15.35
CA GLY A 198 15.82 11.52 14.14
C GLY A 198 16.55 10.57 13.21
N THR A 199 16.11 10.54 11.95
CA THR A 199 16.69 9.70 10.91
C THR A 199 17.21 10.57 9.75
N GLU A 200 18.44 10.35 9.33
CA GLU A 200 19.05 11.16 8.26
C GLU A 200 18.41 10.91 6.90
N PHE A 201 18.00 9.67 6.66
CA PHE A 201 17.37 9.21 5.42
C PHE A 201 16.06 8.49 5.70
N GLY A 202 15.26 8.31 4.65
CA GLY A 202 14.06 7.49 4.70
C GLY A 202 13.65 6.97 3.34
N ILE A 203 12.86 5.90 3.34
CA ILE A 203 12.27 5.32 2.13
C ILE A 203 10.77 5.22 2.36
N MET A 204 9.96 5.83 1.50
CA MET A 204 8.50 5.86 1.65
C MET A 204 7.78 6.19 0.36
N PRO A 205 6.45 5.97 0.25
CA PRO A 205 5.68 6.31 -0.93
C PRO A 205 5.75 7.81 -1.21
N ILE A 206 5.98 8.18 -2.47
CA ILE A 206 5.99 9.59 -2.86
C ILE A 206 4.63 10.26 -2.60
N ALA A 207 3.52 9.52 -2.71
CA ALA A 207 2.19 10.02 -2.38
C ALA A 207 2.10 10.60 -0.94
N VAL A 208 2.93 10.10 -0.01
CA VAL A 208 3.01 10.61 1.37
C VAL A 208 4.09 11.67 1.53
N ALA A 209 5.26 11.46 0.91
CA ALA A 209 6.41 12.35 1.07
C ALA A 209 6.31 13.66 0.26
N ARG A 210 5.47 13.69 -0.79
CA ARG A 210 5.39 14.77 -1.77
C ARG A 210 5.27 16.17 -1.14
N PRO A 211 4.34 16.44 -0.21
CA PRO A 211 4.19 17.81 0.35
C PRO A 211 5.48 18.30 1.05
N LEU A 212 6.22 17.38 1.68
CA LEU A 212 7.48 17.73 2.34
C LEU A 212 8.64 17.88 1.36
N VAL A 213 8.63 17.12 0.25
CA VAL A 213 9.61 17.27 -0.85
C VAL A 213 9.41 18.61 -1.54
N GLU A 214 8.19 18.94 -1.95
CA GLU A 214 7.83 20.21 -2.61
C GLU A 214 8.06 21.41 -1.69
N GLY A 215 7.79 21.25 -0.39
CA GLY A 215 8.06 22.27 0.63
C GLY A 215 9.52 22.36 1.08
N GLY A 216 10.45 21.60 0.48
CA GLY A 216 11.88 21.61 0.82
C GLY A 216 12.19 21.10 2.24
N LYS A 217 11.24 20.41 2.89
CA LYS A 217 11.42 19.86 4.25
C LYS A 217 12.18 18.52 4.24
N VAL A 218 12.22 17.86 3.10
CA VAL A 218 13.07 16.69 2.81
C VAL A 218 13.53 16.79 1.35
N ARG A 219 14.68 16.19 1.03
CA ARG A 219 15.24 16.14 -0.32
C ARG A 219 15.00 14.78 -0.94
N ALA A 220 14.40 14.70 -2.14
CA ALA A 220 14.28 13.47 -2.90
C ALA A 220 15.63 13.14 -3.57
N LEU A 221 16.16 11.95 -3.31
CA LEU A 221 17.42 11.46 -3.89
C LEU A 221 17.19 10.54 -5.08
N GLY A 222 16.13 9.76 -5.09
CA GLY A 222 15.82 8.83 -6.18
C GLY A 222 14.54 8.03 -5.96
N PHE A 223 13.92 7.55 -7.05
CA PHE A 223 12.69 6.76 -7.02
C PHE A 223 12.94 5.28 -7.31
N THR A 224 12.17 4.40 -6.66
CA THR A 224 12.07 3.00 -7.06
C THR A 224 11.23 2.86 -8.34
N GLY A 225 11.34 1.68 -8.99
CA GLY A 225 10.58 1.37 -10.20
C GLY A 225 11.31 1.73 -11.48
N THR A 226 10.59 1.59 -12.60
CA THR A 226 11.15 1.74 -13.95
C THR A 226 10.66 2.99 -14.68
N ARG A 227 9.60 3.61 -14.18
CA ARG A 227 8.95 4.77 -14.80
C ARG A 227 9.45 6.07 -14.18
N ARG A 228 10.05 6.94 -15.01
CA ARG A 228 10.42 8.31 -14.58
C ARG A 228 9.18 9.11 -14.21
N MET A 229 9.34 10.00 -13.23
CA MET A 229 8.26 10.83 -12.71
C MET A 229 8.28 12.21 -13.36
N PRO A 230 7.32 12.54 -14.26
CA PRO A 230 7.27 13.87 -14.90
C PRO A 230 7.17 15.02 -13.90
N GLN A 231 6.57 14.79 -12.74
CA GLN A 231 6.43 15.77 -11.65
C GLN A 231 7.77 16.07 -10.95
N PHE A 232 8.76 15.17 -11.12
CA PHE A 232 10.10 15.27 -10.50
C PHE A 232 11.18 14.96 -11.55
N PRO A 233 11.31 15.76 -12.63
CA PRO A 233 12.17 15.45 -13.78
C PRO A 233 13.65 15.34 -13.44
N ASN A 234 14.08 16.03 -12.38
CA ASN A 234 15.48 16.09 -11.95
C ASN A 234 15.84 15.01 -10.91
N VAL A 235 14.88 14.20 -10.45
CA VAL A 235 15.13 13.12 -9.49
C VAL A 235 15.35 11.81 -10.26
N PRO A 236 16.53 11.17 -10.11
CA PRO A 236 16.86 9.96 -10.86
C PRO A 236 16.06 8.75 -10.37
N MET A 237 16.11 7.66 -11.15
CA MET A 237 15.61 6.36 -10.72
C MET A 237 16.71 5.62 -9.96
N LEU A 238 16.38 4.94 -8.87
CA LEU A 238 17.33 4.13 -8.10
C LEU A 238 17.95 3.02 -8.96
N GLN A 239 17.19 2.49 -9.92
CA GLN A 239 17.69 1.48 -10.85
C GLN A 239 18.77 1.98 -11.81
N ASP A 240 18.92 3.30 -11.99
CA ASP A 240 20.00 3.87 -12.83
C ASP A 240 21.38 3.58 -12.18
N LEU A 241 21.42 3.43 -10.86
CA LEU A 241 22.63 3.05 -10.11
C LEU A 241 22.59 1.60 -9.60
N TRP A 242 21.41 1.12 -9.20
CA TRP A 242 21.20 -0.21 -8.62
C TRP A 242 20.12 -0.98 -9.38
N PRO A 243 20.45 -1.69 -10.47
CA PRO A 243 19.47 -2.41 -11.29
C PRO A 243 18.62 -3.40 -10.48
N GLY A 244 17.32 -3.45 -10.80
CA GLY A 244 16.37 -4.40 -10.21
C GLY A 244 15.65 -3.90 -8.95
N ILE A 245 15.85 -2.65 -8.51
CA ILE A 245 15.05 -2.06 -7.43
C ILE A 245 13.69 -1.62 -7.98
N ASN A 246 12.75 -2.56 -8.07
CA ASN A 246 11.40 -2.34 -8.57
C ASN A 246 10.36 -2.66 -7.49
N VAL A 247 10.37 -1.89 -6.42
CA VAL A 247 9.45 -2.02 -5.28
C VAL A 247 8.48 -0.86 -5.26
N TYR A 248 7.19 -1.16 -5.11
CA TYR A 248 6.12 -0.18 -4.99
C TYR A 248 5.37 -0.37 -3.69
N ALA A 249 4.85 0.72 -3.12
CA ALA A 249 3.72 0.62 -2.22
C ALA A 249 2.47 0.37 -3.05
N ALA A 250 1.74 -0.68 -2.76
CA ALA A 250 0.50 -1.04 -3.44
C ALA A 250 -0.58 -1.35 -2.41
N TRP A 251 -1.82 -1.01 -2.73
CA TRP A 251 -2.94 -1.05 -1.80
C TRP A 251 -4.19 -1.61 -2.48
N SER A 252 -5.00 -2.34 -1.71
CA SER A 252 -6.24 -2.95 -2.18
C SER A 252 -7.39 -2.71 -1.22
N ILE A 253 -8.58 -3.04 -1.68
CA ILE A 253 -9.74 -3.31 -0.85
C ILE A 253 -9.87 -4.82 -0.73
N GLN A 254 -10.08 -5.29 0.49
CA GLN A 254 -10.45 -6.66 0.82
C GLN A 254 -11.59 -6.66 1.82
N LEU A 255 -12.32 -7.77 1.85
CA LEU A 255 -13.39 -8.04 2.81
C LEU A 255 -12.95 -9.15 3.77
N PRO A 256 -13.62 -9.32 4.92
CA PRO A 256 -13.44 -10.48 5.77
C PRO A 256 -13.55 -11.80 5.00
N PRO A 257 -13.07 -12.92 5.55
CA PRO A 257 -13.14 -14.23 4.89
C PRO A 257 -14.56 -14.62 4.49
N ALA A 258 -14.68 -15.26 3.32
CA ALA A 258 -15.95 -15.79 2.80
C ALA A 258 -17.06 -14.74 2.61
N ALA A 259 -16.71 -13.52 2.20
CA ALA A 259 -17.72 -12.52 1.85
C ALA A 259 -18.60 -13.00 0.68
N PRO A 260 -19.92 -12.76 0.74
CA PRO A 260 -20.85 -13.11 -0.33
C PRO A 260 -20.45 -12.45 -1.66
N ARG A 261 -20.74 -13.13 -2.75
CA ARG A 261 -20.34 -12.70 -4.10
C ARG A 261 -20.93 -11.33 -4.47
N ASP A 262 -22.19 -11.09 -4.17
CA ASP A 262 -22.88 -9.82 -4.44
C ASP A 262 -22.26 -8.65 -3.66
N VAL A 263 -21.79 -8.90 -2.44
CA VAL A 263 -21.00 -7.93 -1.65
C VAL A 263 -19.69 -7.57 -2.36
N VAL A 264 -18.92 -8.58 -2.77
CA VAL A 264 -17.66 -8.38 -3.51
C VAL A 264 -17.91 -7.63 -4.81
N GLU A 265 -18.94 -8.01 -5.58
CA GLU A 265 -19.32 -7.40 -6.85
C GLU A 265 -19.71 -5.93 -6.70
N TRP A 266 -20.42 -5.55 -5.62
CA TRP A 266 -20.75 -4.15 -5.35
C TRP A 266 -19.49 -3.30 -5.15
N TYR A 267 -18.58 -3.74 -4.28
CA TYR A 267 -17.33 -3.03 -4.04
C TYR A 267 -16.47 -2.97 -5.31
N GLN A 268 -16.30 -4.09 -6.00
CA GLN A 268 -15.51 -4.14 -7.22
C GLN A 268 -16.07 -3.21 -8.29
N THR A 269 -17.37 -3.23 -8.54
CA THR A 269 -18.02 -2.42 -9.58
C THR A 269 -17.85 -0.93 -9.28
N ASN A 270 -18.22 -0.48 -8.09
CA ASN A 270 -18.23 0.92 -7.74
C ASN A 270 -16.81 1.50 -7.59
N PHE A 271 -15.90 0.77 -6.96
CA PHE A 271 -14.53 1.25 -6.79
C PHE A 271 -13.71 1.16 -8.09
N SER A 272 -13.92 0.16 -8.95
CA SER A 272 -13.26 0.15 -10.26
C SER A 272 -13.74 1.29 -11.16
N ALA A 273 -15.02 1.63 -11.13
CA ALA A 273 -15.56 2.80 -11.82
C ALA A 273 -14.93 4.09 -11.27
N ALA A 274 -14.81 4.21 -9.94
CA ALA A 274 -14.16 5.36 -9.30
C ALA A 274 -12.68 5.48 -9.70
N VAL A 275 -11.94 4.36 -9.73
CA VAL A 275 -10.52 4.33 -10.17
C VAL A 275 -10.36 4.80 -11.62
N ARG A 276 -11.29 4.47 -12.50
CA ARG A 276 -11.29 4.88 -13.92
C ARG A 276 -11.82 6.30 -14.15
N SER A 277 -12.40 6.94 -13.13
CA SER A 277 -13.00 8.26 -13.28
C SER A 277 -11.96 9.33 -13.62
N LYS A 278 -12.40 10.39 -14.34
CA LYS A 278 -11.56 11.56 -14.62
C LYS A 278 -11.08 12.22 -13.33
N GLU A 279 -11.96 12.34 -12.34
CA GLU A 279 -11.64 12.95 -11.04
C GLU A 279 -10.51 12.21 -10.31
N TYR A 280 -10.51 10.86 -10.34
CA TYR A 280 -9.41 10.10 -9.77
C TYR A 280 -8.16 10.14 -10.64
N ALA A 281 -8.30 10.21 -11.98
CA ALA A 281 -7.16 10.33 -12.89
C ALA A 281 -6.36 11.62 -12.63
N GLU A 282 -7.04 12.75 -12.48
CA GLU A 282 -6.43 14.05 -12.14
C GLU A 282 -5.74 13.99 -10.77
N TRP A 283 -6.42 13.42 -9.77
CA TRP A 283 -5.87 13.30 -8.42
C TRP A 283 -4.64 12.38 -8.39
N ARG A 284 -4.68 11.21 -9.04
CA ARG A 284 -3.57 10.25 -9.03
C ARG A 284 -2.35 10.76 -9.77
N GLU A 285 -2.52 11.52 -10.84
CA GLU A 285 -1.42 12.16 -11.54
C GLU A 285 -0.68 13.12 -10.61
N LEU A 286 -1.42 13.98 -9.91
CA LEU A 286 -0.84 14.87 -8.91
C LEU A 286 -0.13 14.11 -7.79
N ASN A 287 -0.66 13.00 -7.31
CA ASN A 287 -0.13 12.24 -6.16
C ASN A 287 0.83 11.12 -6.55
N VAL A 288 1.18 11.00 -7.83
CA VAL A 288 2.07 9.95 -8.35
C VAL A 288 1.59 8.55 -7.96
N VAL A 289 0.29 8.31 -8.18
CA VAL A 289 -0.37 7.02 -7.99
C VAL A 289 -0.74 6.46 -9.35
N PHE A 290 -0.51 5.18 -9.56
CA PHE A 290 -0.90 4.46 -10.78
C PHE A 290 -1.61 3.15 -10.44
N TYR A 291 -2.23 2.51 -11.41
CA TYR A 291 -2.83 1.19 -11.31
C TYR A 291 -2.67 0.42 -12.62
N GLU A 292 -2.84 -0.88 -12.54
CA GLU A 292 -2.93 -1.74 -13.72
C GLU A 292 -4.38 -2.19 -13.90
N GLU A 293 -4.91 -2.07 -15.12
CA GLU A 293 -6.32 -2.39 -15.42
C GLU A 293 -6.66 -3.84 -15.04
N SER A 294 -5.72 -4.77 -15.24
CA SER A 294 -5.88 -6.18 -14.88
C SER A 294 -6.08 -6.42 -13.38
N GLU A 295 -5.68 -5.48 -12.52
CA GLU A 295 -5.75 -5.59 -11.05
C GLU A 295 -7.04 -5.00 -10.46
N LEU A 296 -7.93 -4.46 -11.29
CA LEU A 296 -9.25 -3.96 -10.87
C LEU A 296 -10.28 -5.09 -10.72
N THR A 297 -9.82 -6.30 -10.50
CA THR A 297 -10.65 -7.50 -10.28
C THR A 297 -10.05 -8.36 -9.17
N PRO A 298 -10.85 -9.20 -8.48
CA PRO A 298 -10.33 -10.14 -7.47
C PRO A 298 -9.23 -11.05 -8.02
N ALA A 299 -9.43 -11.60 -9.23
CA ALA A 299 -8.45 -12.48 -9.87
C ALA A 299 -7.15 -11.75 -10.23
N GLY A 300 -7.24 -10.49 -10.63
CA GLY A 300 -6.06 -9.66 -10.94
C GLY A 300 -5.29 -9.28 -9.68
N LEU A 301 -5.98 -8.91 -8.61
CA LEU A 301 -5.37 -8.66 -7.31
C LEU A 301 -4.64 -9.92 -6.80
N LYS A 302 -5.30 -11.09 -6.84
CA LYS A 302 -4.71 -12.37 -6.44
C LYS A 302 -3.43 -12.67 -7.24
N ARG A 303 -3.46 -12.52 -8.55
CA ARG A 303 -2.29 -12.73 -9.42
C ARG A 303 -1.14 -11.80 -9.06
N ASN A 304 -1.41 -10.52 -8.81
CA ASN A 304 -0.40 -9.57 -8.36
C ASN A 304 0.24 -9.99 -7.01
N MET A 305 -0.56 -10.46 -6.07
CA MET A 305 -0.05 -10.96 -4.78
C MET A 305 0.85 -12.19 -4.97
N ASP A 306 0.45 -13.14 -5.84
CA ASP A 306 1.25 -14.34 -6.15
C ASP A 306 2.60 -13.96 -6.77
N GLU A 307 2.62 -13.01 -7.70
CA GLU A 307 3.83 -12.47 -8.34
C GLU A 307 4.75 -11.78 -7.32
N LEU A 308 4.21 -10.94 -6.44
CA LEU A 308 4.98 -10.30 -5.37
C LEU A 308 5.61 -11.33 -4.42
N ARG A 309 4.86 -12.33 -4.02
CA ARG A 309 5.35 -13.41 -3.15
C ARG A 309 6.48 -14.20 -3.81
N ALA A 310 6.28 -14.60 -5.07
CA ALA A 310 7.30 -15.32 -5.84
C ALA A 310 8.59 -14.52 -6.02
N ALA A 311 8.47 -13.21 -6.23
CA ALA A 311 9.63 -12.34 -6.45
C ALA A 311 10.40 -12.02 -5.14
N PHE A 312 9.70 -11.76 -4.04
CA PHE A 312 10.32 -11.16 -2.86
C PHE A 312 10.58 -12.12 -1.70
N ILE A 313 9.75 -13.16 -1.49
CA ILE A 313 9.96 -14.10 -0.37
C ILE A 313 11.34 -14.77 -0.43
N PRO A 314 11.81 -15.30 -1.58
CA PRO A 314 13.12 -15.95 -1.65
C PRO A 314 14.29 -15.02 -1.32
N VAL A 315 14.16 -13.74 -1.61
CA VAL A 315 15.19 -12.73 -1.32
C VAL A 315 15.17 -12.33 0.15
N LEU A 316 13.99 -11.96 0.65
CA LEU A 316 13.82 -11.42 2.00
C LEU A 316 14.02 -12.49 3.10
N SER A 317 13.73 -13.76 2.81
CA SER A 317 13.97 -14.86 3.76
C SER A 317 15.43 -15.11 4.09
N ARG A 318 16.36 -14.54 3.31
CA ARG A 318 17.80 -14.62 3.55
C ARG A 318 18.31 -13.55 4.52
N ILE A 319 17.46 -12.59 4.88
CA ILE A 319 17.81 -11.47 5.74
C ILE A 319 17.69 -11.92 7.20
N ASP A 320 18.80 -11.91 7.90
CA ASP A 320 18.86 -12.20 9.34
C ASP A 320 18.55 -10.94 10.15
N LEU A 321 17.33 -10.87 10.70
CA LEU A 321 16.91 -9.75 11.56
C LEU A 321 17.45 -9.83 12.98
N SER A 322 18.12 -10.93 13.38
CA SER A 322 18.67 -11.07 14.74
C SER A 322 19.84 -10.11 15.00
N LYS A 323 20.33 -9.46 13.93
CA LYS A 323 21.45 -8.50 13.97
C LYS A 323 21.00 -7.04 14.02
N GLU A 324 19.70 -6.79 14.18
CA GLU A 324 19.10 -5.46 14.34
C GLU A 324 18.73 -5.18 15.82
#